data_9173f8e1a6a3b81f555c508f13c794f7
#
_entry.id   9173f8e1a6a3b81f555c508f13c794f7
#
_cell.length_a   1.000
_cell.length_b   1.000
_cell.length_c   1.000
_cell.angle_alpha   90.00
_cell.angle_beta   90.00
_cell.angle_gamma   90.00
#
_symmetry.space_group_name_H-M   'P 1'
#
loop_
_entity.id
_entity.type
_entity.pdbx_description
1 polymer ?
#
loop_
_entity_poly.entity_id
_entity_poly.type
_entity_poly.pdbx_seq_one_letter_code
_entity_poly.pdbx_strand_id
1 'polypeptide(L)'
;MEGLYQNAREKIEKNKGELEGITYIYGNTPYAVFEMNCFLSSLGMVPQVIQTNRYTEADEPYAKEILQYTDPYVCKAANIAPLQYVYDVLSPYLYLGHEFGNRLRQKGIAIVHSDRASGMLGFEVTGYLLQQLVKSVREAKEYRKELGL
;
A
#
# COMPACT_ATOMS: atom_id res chain seq x y z
N MET A 1 -8.56 -25.82 -6.85
CA MET A 1 -7.31 -25.05 -6.61
C MET A 1 -6.86 -24.26 -7.81
N GLU A 2 -6.72 -24.85 -8.97
CA GLU A 2 -6.33 -24.13 -10.20
C GLU A 2 -7.31 -23.01 -10.56
N GLY A 3 -8.62 -23.23 -10.43
CA GLY A 3 -9.63 -22.21 -10.71
C GLY A 3 -9.55 -20.96 -9.82
N LEU A 4 -9.22 -21.12 -8.54
CA LEU A 4 -9.05 -20.00 -7.61
C LEU A 4 -7.77 -19.20 -7.92
N TYR A 5 -6.68 -19.89 -8.23
CA TYR A 5 -5.42 -19.26 -8.64
C TYR A 5 -5.59 -18.46 -9.93
N GLN A 6 -6.24 -19.04 -10.92
CA GLN A 6 -6.49 -18.40 -12.21
C GLN A 6 -7.38 -17.16 -12.06
N ASN A 7 -8.43 -17.25 -11.24
CA ASN A 7 -9.31 -16.14 -10.92
C ASN A 7 -8.56 -14.98 -10.21
N ALA A 8 -7.69 -15.30 -9.27
CA ALA A 8 -6.85 -14.31 -8.60
C ALA A 8 -5.91 -13.61 -9.59
N ARG A 9 -5.27 -14.38 -10.48
CA ARG A 9 -4.38 -13.87 -11.51
C ARG A 9 -5.11 -12.95 -12.50
N GLU A 10 -6.28 -13.33 -12.95
CA GLU A 10 -7.12 -12.50 -13.84
C GLU A 10 -7.53 -11.20 -13.18
N LYS A 11 -7.88 -11.22 -11.91
CA LYS A 11 -8.18 -10.00 -11.14
C LYS A 11 -6.98 -9.09 -11.02
N ILE A 12 -5.80 -9.63 -10.78
CA ILE A 12 -4.55 -8.86 -10.74
C ILE A 12 -4.30 -8.18 -12.10
N GLU A 13 -4.34 -8.91 -13.18
CA GLU A 13 -4.11 -8.37 -14.53
C GLU A 13 -5.14 -7.30 -14.90
N LYS A 14 -6.40 -7.52 -14.58
CA LYS A 14 -7.49 -6.57 -14.86
C LYS A 14 -7.31 -5.24 -14.13
N ASN A 15 -6.81 -5.25 -12.89
CA ASN A 15 -6.69 -4.07 -12.05
C ASN A 15 -5.31 -3.41 -12.08
N LYS A 16 -4.32 -4.08 -12.67
CA LYS A 16 -2.94 -3.61 -12.71
C LYS A 16 -2.80 -2.22 -13.35
N GLY A 17 -3.55 -1.94 -14.40
CA GLY A 17 -3.51 -0.64 -15.08
C GLY A 17 -3.92 0.55 -14.19
N GLU A 18 -4.84 0.36 -13.26
CA GLU A 18 -5.25 1.40 -12.31
C GLU A 18 -4.26 1.59 -11.17
N LEU A 19 -3.47 0.57 -10.85
CA LEU A 19 -2.54 0.57 -9.72
C LEU A 19 -1.11 0.91 -10.12
N GLU A 20 -0.75 0.73 -11.39
CA GLU A 20 0.60 0.99 -11.87
C GLU A 20 1.01 2.46 -11.69
N GLY A 21 2.17 2.68 -11.10
CA GLY A 21 2.69 4.01 -10.83
C GLY A 21 2.06 4.74 -9.64
N ILE A 22 1.09 4.13 -8.96
CA ILE A 22 0.45 4.74 -7.79
C ILE A 22 1.43 4.74 -6.61
N THR A 23 1.72 5.92 -6.11
CA THR A 23 2.59 6.12 -4.96
C THR A 23 1.85 5.89 -3.65
N TYR A 24 2.53 5.30 -2.68
CA TYR A 24 1.94 5.04 -1.38
C TYR A 24 2.96 5.12 -0.24
N ILE A 25 2.43 5.33 0.96
CA ILE A 25 3.17 5.19 2.22
C ILE A 25 2.60 3.99 2.96
N TYR A 26 3.49 3.10 3.38
CA TYR A 26 3.15 1.95 4.18
C TYR A 26 3.41 2.25 5.65
N GLY A 27 2.33 2.43 6.39
CA GLY A 27 2.37 2.72 7.82
C GLY A 27 2.40 1.47 8.69
N ASN A 28 2.10 1.63 9.96
CA ASN A 28 2.09 0.53 10.92
C ASN A 28 0.87 -0.36 10.67
N THR A 29 1.12 -1.55 10.17
CA THR A 29 0.10 -2.59 9.94
C THR A 29 0.48 -3.89 10.64
N PRO A 30 -0.49 -4.78 10.94
CA PRO A 30 -0.22 -6.06 11.57
C PRO A 30 0.39 -7.11 10.64
N TYR A 31 0.58 -6.80 9.37
CA TYR A 31 1.07 -7.76 8.37
C TYR A 31 2.59 -7.81 8.28
N ALA A 32 3.11 -8.88 7.66
CA ALA A 32 4.50 -8.99 7.26
C ALA A 32 4.84 -7.85 6.28
N VAL A 33 5.55 -6.84 6.77
CA VAL A 33 5.72 -5.55 6.10
C VAL A 33 6.38 -5.71 4.73
N PHE A 34 7.51 -6.39 4.65
CA PHE A 34 8.26 -6.50 3.41
C PHE A 34 7.61 -7.46 2.41
N GLU A 35 7.00 -8.53 2.89
CA GLU A 35 6.24 -9.46 2.04
C GLU A 35 5.05 -8.77 1.39
N MET A 36 4.29 -7.99 2.16
CA MET A 36 3.18 -7.20 1.64
C MET A 36 3.66 -6.15 0.63
N ASN A 37 4.77 -5.47 0.89
CA ASN A 37 5.31 -4.49 -0.04
C ASN A 37 5.84 -5.12 -1.32
N CYS A 38 6.38 -6.34 -1.28
CA CYS A 38 6.68 -7.10 -2.51
C CYS A 38 5.43 -7.36 -3.34
N PHE A 39 4.33 -7.74 -2.70
CA PHE A 39 3.05 -7.91 -3.37
C PHE A 39 2.58 -6.60 -4.03
N LEU A 40 2.60 -5.50 -3.30
CA LEU A 40 2.20 -4.19 -3.84
C LEU A 40 3.11 -3.76 -5.01
N SER A 41 4.41 -3.98 -4.90
CA SER A 41 5.36 -3.70 -5.97
C SER A 41 5.10 -4.57 -7.21
N SER A 42 4.65 -5.80 -7.04
CA SER A 42 4.26 -6.69 -8.15
C SER A 42 3.05 -6.16 -8.93
N LEU A 43 2.24 -5.31 -8.31
CA LEU A 43 1.12 -4.62 -8.94
C LEU A 43 1.54 -3.32 -9.66
N GLY A 44 2.81 -2.98 -9.64
CA GLY A 44 3.35 -1.75 -10.22
C GLY A 44 3.23 -0.52 -9.33
N MET A 45 2.82 -0.68 -8.08
CA MET A 45 2.73 0.42 -7.12
C MET A 45 4.11 0.83 -6.63
N VAL A 46 4.27 2.09 -6.26
CA VAL A 46 5.55 2.68 -5.88
C VAL A 46 5.56 3.08 -4.40
N PRO A 47 6.27 2.35 -3.54
CA PRO A 47 6.43 2.74 -2.15
C PRO A 47 7.32 3.97 -2.03
N GLN A 48 6.88 4.97 -1.29
CA GLN A 48 7.68 6.15 -0.95
C GLN A 48 8.29 6.02 0.45
N VAL A 49 7.51 5.53 1.40
CA VAL A 49 7.96 5.24 2.76
C VAL A 49 7.41 3.89 3.19
N ILE A 50 8.27 3.09 3.80
CA ILE A 50 7.89 1.84 4.46
C ILE A 50 8.25 1.97 5.93
N GLN A 51 7.24 2.02 6.79
CA GLN A 51 7.42 2.01 8.23
C GLN A 51 7.40 0.58 8.74
N THR A 52 8.39 0.22 9.53
CA THR A 52 8.47 -1.09 10.18
C THR A 52 8.96 -0.96 11.61
N ASN A 53 8.37 -1.73 12.51
CA ASN A 53 8.85 -1.83 13.89
C ASN A 53 9.95 -2.87 14.02
N ARG A 54 10.06 -3.77 13.06
CA ARG A 54 10.92 -4.93 13.11
C ARG A 54 11.52 -5.25 11.74
N TYR A 55 12.80 -5.54 11.73
CA TYR A 55 13.51 -6.06 10.57
C TYR A 55 14.33 -7.27 11.00
N THR A 56 14.15 -8.38 10.31
CA THR A 56 14.85 -9.65 10.58
C THR A 56 15.53 -10.16 9.31
N GLU A 57 16.38 -11.16 9.45
CA GLU A 57 17.02 -11.82 8.30
C GLU A 57 16.00 -12.41 7.31
N ALA A 58 14.83 -12.83 7.80
CA ALA A 58 13.77 -13.34 6.96
C ALA A 58 13.18 -12.27 6.02
N ASP A 59 13.27 -11.00 6.38
CA ASP A 59 12.76 -9.89 5.59
C ASP A 59 13.73 -9.46 4.48
N GLU A 60 15.00 -9.83 4.58
CA GLU A 60 16.06 -9.37 3.68
C GLU A 60 15.81 -9.70 2.20
N PRO A 61 15.38 -10.92 1.81
CA PRO A 61 15.09 -11.21 0.41
C PRO A 61 13.99 -10.33 -0.18
N TYR A 62 12.93 -10.07 0.59
CA TYR A 62 11.83 -9.20 0.18
C TYR A 62 12.27 -7.74 0.06
N ALA A 63 13.04 -7.25 1.02
CA ALA A 63 13.59 -5.90 0.97
C ALA A 63 14.49 -5.68 -0.25
N LYS A 64 15.36 -6.64 -0.56
CA LYS A 64 16.21 -6.60 -1.75
C LYS A 64 15.39 -6.56 -3.04
N GLU A 65 14.32 -7.34 -3.13
CA GLU A 65 13.43 -7.34 -4.29
C GLU A 65 12.77 -5.98 -4.49
N ILE A 66 12.26 -5.37 -3.42
CA ILE A 66 11.65 -4.04 -3.47
C ILE A 66 12.66 -3.00 -3.97
N LEU A 67 13.88 -3.03 -3.44
CA LEU A 67 14.94 -2.07 -3.76
C LEU A 67 15.54 -2.23 -5.15
N GLN A 68 15.26 -3.31 -5.86
CA GLN A 68 15.67 -3.47 -7.26
C GLN A 68 14.92 -2.51 -8.20
N TYR A 69 13.69 -2.17 -7.87
CA TYR A 69 12.78 -1.43 -8.76
C TYR A 69 12.36 -0.07 -8.22
N THR A 70 12.48 0.12 -6.91
CA THR A 70 12.02 1.33 -6.21
C THR A 70 13.03 1.72 -5.13
N ASP A 71 12.94 2.96 -4.68
CA ASP A 71 13.83 3.49 -3.64
C ASP A 71 13.01 4.10 -2.48
N PRO A 72 12.29 3.28 -1.71
CA PRO A 72 11.52 3.77 -0.58
C PRO A 72 12.40 4.16 0.59
N TYR A 73 11.98 5.15 1.34
CA TYR A 73 12.56 5.45 2.64
C TYR A 73 12.07 4.42 3.68
N VAL A 74 12.94 3.60 4.19
CA VAL A 74 12.60 2.59 5.22
C VAL A 74 12.82 3.18 6.60
N CYS A 75 11.74 3.35 7.35
CA CYS A 75 11.74 3.96 8.67
C CYS A 75 11.49 2.92 9.76
N LYS A 76 12.47 2.71 10.64
CA LYS A 76 12.31 1.90 11.85
C LYS A 76 11.80 2.77 12.99
N ALA A 77 10.52 3.09 12.98
CA ALA A 77 9.91 3.90 14.03
C ALA A 77 8.56 3.34 14.43
N ALA A 78 8.33 3.21 15.71
CA ALA A 78 7.02 2.88 16.25
C ALA A 78 6.08 4.08 16.23
N ASN A 79 6.62 5.29 16.17
CA ASN A 79 5.85 6.54 16.19
C ASN A 79 5.79 7.16 14.80
N ILE A 80 4.59 7.40 14.31
CA ILE A 80 4.33 8.02 13.01
C ILE A 80 4.30 9.54 13.04
N ALA A 81 4.32 10.16 14.22
CA ALA A 81 4.25 11.61 14.32
C ALA A 81 5.26 12.35 13.43
N PRO A 82 6.52 11.89 13.29
CA PRO A 82 7.48 12.50 12.38
C PRO A 82 7.09 12.39 10.90
N LEU A 83 6.30 11.39 10.53
CA LEU A 83 5.91 11.16 9.13
C LEU A 83 4.87 12.17 8.63
N GLN A 84 4.20 12.90 9.50
CA GLN A 84 3.20 13.90 9.11
C GLN A 84 3.80 15.01 8.24
N TYR A 85 5.03 15.39 8.48
CA TYR A 85 5.76 16.38 7.66
C TYR A 85 6.13 15.81 6.28
N VAL A 86 6.36 14.51 6.22
CA VAL A 86 6.74 13.81 5.00
C VAL A 86 5.57 13.72 4.01
N TYR A 87 4.35 13.64 4.50
CA TYR A 87 3.15 13.59 3.64
C TYR A 87 3.00 14.84 2.76
N ASP A 88 3.36 15.99 3.26
CA ASP A 88 3.29 17.25 2.51
C ASP A 88 4.32 17.32 1.38
N VAL A 89 5.49 16.72 1.60
CA VAL A 89 6.59 16.71 0.63
C VAL A 89 6.41 15.66 -0.44
N LEU A 90 6.03 14.43 -0.04
CA LEU A 90 5.93 13.29 -0.95
C LEU A 90 4.60 13.20 -1.69
N SER A 91 3.53 13.72 -1.08
CA SER A 91 2.19 13.73 -1.66
C SER A 91 1.75 12.39 -2.28
N PRO A 92 1.76 11.28 -1.53
CA PRO A 92 1.35 9.98 -2.05
C PRO A 92 -0.15 9.96 -2.38
N TYR A 93 -0.58 9.00 -3.19
CA TYR A 93 -2.01 8.76 -3.42
C TYR A 93 -2.63 7.99 -2.26
N LEU A 94 -1.92 7.00 -1.73
CA LEU A 94 -2.45 6.07 -0.74
C LEU A 94 -1.61 6.03 0.53
N TYR A 95 -2.30 5.78 1.62
CA TYR A 95 -1.70 5.43 2.90
C TYR A 95 -2.28 4.09 3.37
N LEU A 96 -1.41 3.12 3.64
CA LEU A 96 -1.78 1.84 4.23
C LEU A 96 -1.43 1.83 5.71
N GLY A 97 -2.45 1.87 6.56
CA GLY A 97 -2.27 1.94 8.01
C GLY A 97 -3.51 2.46 8.73
N HIS A 98 -3.42 2.64 10.04
CA HIS A 98 -4.56 2.91 10.90
C HIS A 98 -4.74 4.39 11.29
N GLU A 99 -4.35 5.37 10.49
CA GLU A 99 -4.31 6.71 11.05
C GLU A 99 -4.88 7.86 10.20
N PHE A 100 -5.40 8.87 10.91
CA PHE A 100 -5.66 10.24 10.47
C PHE A 100 -6.50 10.46 9.20
N GLY A 101 -7.56 9.70 9.00
CA GLY A 101 -8.38 9.76 7.79
C GLY A 101 -8.74 11.15 7.30
N ASN A 102 -9.22 12.02 8.18
CA ASN A 102 -9.65 13.36 7.79
C ASN A 102 -8.49 14.26 7.34
N ARG A 103 -7.35 14.18 8.00
CA ARG A 103 -6.17 14.98 7.63
C ARG A 103 -5.60 14.54 6.28
N LEU A 104 -5.54 13.24 6.04
CA LEU A 104 -5.03 12.69 4.80
C LEU A 104 -5.93 13.03 3.62
N ARG A 105 -7.24 12.97 3.81
CA ARG A 105 -8.22 13.38 2.79
C ARG A 105 -8.01 14.84 2.35
N GLN A 106 -7.76 15.74 3.29
CA GLN A 106 -7.48 17.15 2.99
C GLN A 106 -6.20 17.35 2.16
N LYS A 107 -5.32 16.37 2.14
CA LYS A 107 -4.08 16.36 1.35
C LYS A 107 -4.20 15.57 0.03
N GLY A 108 -5.37 15.06 -0.27
CA GLY A 108 -5.60 14.23 -1.46
C GLY A 108 -5.07 12.81 -1.33
N ILE A 109 -4.99 12.31 -0.09
CA ILE A 109 -4.51 10.96 0.22
C ILE A 109 -5.68 10.12 0.73
N ALA A 110 -5.88 8.93 0.15
CA ALA A 110 -6.87 7.98 0.63
C ALA A 110 -6.24 6.90 1.50
N ILE A 111 -6.96 6.49 2.54
CA ILE A 111 -6.55 5.37 3.39
C ILE A 111 -7.07 4.07 2.80
N VAL A 112 -6.19 3.08 2.73
CA VAL A 112 -6.57 1.71 2.37
C VAL A 112 -6.97 0.95 3.63
N HIS A 113 -8.23 0.55 3.71
CA HIS A 113 -8.76 -0.23 4.81
C HIS A 113 -8.48 -1.72 4.58
N SER A 114 -7.53 -2.26 5.30
CA SER A 114 -7.10 -3.66 5.17
C SER A 114 -7.44 -4.54 6.38
N ASP A 115 -8.18 -4.03 7.35
CA ASP A 115 -8.42 -4.71 8.62
C ASP A 115 -9.12 -6.06 8.47
N ARG A 116 -10.06 -6.16 7.55
CA ARG A 116 -10.79 -7.40 7.29
C ARG A 116 -9.91 -8.49 6.67
N ALA A 117 -8.80 -8.13 6.05
CA ALA A 117 -7.91 -9.08 5.43
C ALA A 117 -7.24 -10.02 6.45
N SER A 118 -7.11 -9.60 7.70
CA SER A 118 -6.52 -10.43 8.76
C SER A 118 -7.31 -11.70 9.07
N GLY A 119 -8.60 -11.73 8.78
CA GLY A 119 -9.45 -12.90 8.96
C GLY A 119 -9.61 -13.78 7.72
N MET A 120 -9.02 -13.40 6.61
CA MET A 120 -9.14 -14.10 5.33
C MET A 120 -7.92 -14.98 5.06
N LEU A 121 -8.10 -16.04 4.26
CA LEU A 121 -7.04 -16.97 3.91
C LEU A 121 -6.88 -17.08 2.38
N GLY A 122 -5.62 -17.27 1.95
CA GLY A 122 -5.29 -17.59 0.56
C GLY A 122 -5.70 -16.51 -0.44
N PHE A 123 -6.28 -16.92 -1.56
CA PHE A 123 -6.64 -16.05 -2.68
C PHE A 123 -7.79 -15.08 -2.39
N GLU A 124 -8.57 -15.32 -1.35
CA GLU A 124 -9.62 -14.39 -0.89
C GLU A 124 -9.04 -13.05 -0.44
N VAL A 125 -7.90 -13.10 0.27
CA VAL A 125 -7.16 -11.90 0.71
C VAL A 125 -6.75 -11.06 -0.49
N THR A 126 -6.21 -11.69 -1.52
CA THR A 126 -5.77 -11.01 -2.75
C THR A 126 -6.92 -10.26 -3.41
N GLY A 127 -8.07 -10.91 -3.59
CA GLY A 127 -9.25 -10.28 -4.19
C GLY A 127 -9.76 -9.11 -3.36
N TYR A 128 -9.81 -9.25 -2.05
CA TYR A 128 -10.24 -8.20 -1.14
C TYR A 128 -9.30 -7.00 -1.18
N LEU A 129 -7.99 -7.23 -1.07
CA LEU A 129 -6.99 -6.17 -1.10
C LEU A 129 -7.02 -5.40 -2.43
N LEU A 130 -7.12 -6.10 -3.55
CA LEU A 130 -7.24 -5.46 -4.87
C LEU A 130 -8.45 -4.53 -4.95
N GLN A 131 -9.60 -4.97 -4.46
CA GLN A 131 -10.81 -4.12 -4.42
C GLN A 131 -10.60 -2.88 -3.56
N GLN A 132 -9.99 -3.02 -2.39
CA GLN A 132 -9.70 -1.90 -1.50
C GLN A 132 -8.70 -0.94 -2.11
N LEU A 133 -7.66 -1.43 -2.75
CA LEU A 133 -6.64 -0.61 -3.42
C LEU A 133 -7.26 0.21 -4.56
N VAL A 134 -8.01 -0.43 -5.46
CA VAL A 134 -8.66 0.25 -6.58
C VAL A 134 -9.66 1.30 -6.10
N LYS A 135 -10.49 0.96 -5.13
CA LYS A 135 -11.43 1.89 -4.52
C LYS A 135 -10.71 3.11 -3.95
N SER A 136 -9.65 2.87 -3.18
CA SER A 136 -8.89 3.95 -2.53
C SER A 136 -8.16 4.83 -3.55
N VAL A 137 -7.65 4.28 -4.63
CA VAL A 137 -7.05 5.06 -5.73
C VAL A 137 -8.08 6.00 -6.36
N ARG A 138 -9.28 5.51 -6.62
CA ARG A 138 -10.37 6.34 -7.16
C ARG A 138 -10.76 7.45 -6.20
N GLU A 139 -10.88 7.14 -4.91
CA GLU A 139 -11.15 8.12 -3.88
C GLU A 139 -10.04 9.20 -3.81
N ALA A 140 -8.78 8.80 -3.84
CA ALA A 140 -7.65 9.74 -3.83
C ALA A 140 -7.68 10.68 -5.04
N LYS A 141 -8.00 10.18 -6.23
CA LYS A 141 -8.12 10.97 -7.45
C LYS A 141 -9.28 11.97 -7.35
N GLU A 142 -10.41 11.58 -6.76
CA GLU A 142 -11.53 12.48 -6.51
C GLU A 142 -11.17 13.59 -5.52
N TYR A 143 -10.53 13.24 -4.39
CA TYR A 143 -10.08 14.23 -3.41
C TYR A 143 -9.12 15.24 -4.03
N ARG A 144 -8.19 14.80 -4.85
CA ARG A 144 -7.23 15.67 -5.55
C ARG A 144 -7.94 16.59 -6.54
N LYS A 145 -8.93 16.10 -7.25
CA LYS A 145 -9.74 16.91 -8.16
C LYS A 145 -10.52 18.00 -7.40
N GLU A 146 -11.14 17.65 -6.27
CA GLU A 146 -11.85 18.61 -5.41
C GLU A 146 -10.92 19.70 -4.85
N LEU A 147 -9.67 19.33 -4.55
CA LEU A 147 -8.65 20.24 -4.01
C LEU A 147 -7.91 21.04 -5.09
N GLY A 148 -8.16 20.79 -6.36
CA GLY A 148 -7.47 21.44 -7.47
C GLY A 148 -6.03 20.94 -7.69
N LEU A 149 -5.75 19.72 -7.25
CA LEU A 149 -4.43 19.09 -7.37
C LEU A 149 -4.30 18.25 -8.64
#